data_a178789628c896eb7df642ff795e7369
#
_entry.id   a178789628c896eb7df642ff795e7369
#
_cell.length_a   1.000
_cell.length_b   1.000
_cell.length_c   1.000
_cell.angle_alpha   90.00
_cell.angle_beta   90.00
_cell.angle_gamma   90.00
#
_symmetry.space_group_name_H-M   'P 1'
#
loop_
_entity.id
_entity.type
_entity.pdbx_description
1 polymer ?
#
loop_
_entity_poly.entity_id
_entity_poly.type
_entity_poly.pdbx_seq_one_letter_code
_entity_poly.pdbx_strand_id
1 'polypeptide(L)'
;MTTTVPPHAKPRQLLHLVFGGELEDLGGVHFRDVTKLDLVGVYPDNDSALAAWKARSQATVDNAHMRYFIVHLHRLLDPATAPPPGGL
;
A
#
# COMPACT_ATOMS: atom_id res chain seq x y z
N MET A 1 1.02 24.36 -20.31
CA MET A 1 0.10 23.84 -20.80
C MET A 1 -0.47 22.94 -20.05
N THR A 2 -1.35 22.99 -20.01
CA THR A 2 -1.92 22.05 -19.41
C THR A 2 -1.79 20.86 -20.07
N THR A 3 -2.02 19.94 -19.42
CA THR A 3 -2.00 18.68 -19.93
C THR A 3 -3.00 18.52 -20.97
N THR A 4 -2.65 17.83 -21.97
CA THR A 4 -3.56 17.57 -23.01
C THR A 4 -4.24 16.26 -22.86
N VAL A 5 -4.11 15.60 -21.75
CA VAL A 5 -4.75 14.31 -21.58
C VAL A 5 -6.24 14.49 -21.53
N PRO A 6 -7.02 13.86 -22.42
CA PRO A 6 -8.47 13.94 -22.35
C PRO A 6 -8.99 13.21 -21.12
N PRO A 7 -10.18 13.56 -20.66
CA PRO A 7 -10.72 12.94 -19.45
C PRO A 7 -10.80 11.42 -19.52
N HIS A 8 -11.10 10.86 -20.68
CA HIS A 8 -11.18 9.41 -20.82
C HIS A 8 -9.83 8.77 -21.01
N ALA A 9 -8.76 9.56 -21.13
CA ALA A 9 -7.41 9.06 -21.29
C ALA A 9 -6.52 9.55 -20.16
N LYS A 10 -7.08 9.71 -18.99
CA LYS A 10 -6.28 10.13 -17.85
C LYS A 10 -5.19 9.13 -17.58
N PRO A 11 -4.07 9.59 -17.06
CA PRO A 11 -3.03 8.67 -16.60
C PRO A 11 -3.63 7.69 -15.59
N ARG A 12 -3.15 6.49 -15.59
CA ARG A 12 -3.64 5.48 -14.67
C ARG A 12 -3.32 5.90 -13.25
N GLN A 13 -4.27 5.64 -12.37
CA GLN A 13 -4.03 5.84 -10.96
C GLN A 13 -3.33 4.60 -10.43
N LEU A 14 -2.05 4.72 -10.19
CA LEU A 14 -1.27 3.59 -9.68
C LEU A 14 -1.00 3.78 -8.20
N LEU A 15 -2.04 4.07 -7.45
CA LEU A 15 -1.90 4.34 -6.03
C LEU A 15 -1.46 3.10 -5.27
N HIS A 16 -0.44 3.28 -4.45
CA HIS A 16 0.13 2.22 -3.64
C HIS A 16 0.20 2.68 -2.20
N LEU A 17 -0.39 1.90 -1.30
CA LEU A 17 -0.30 2.17 0.13
C LEU A 17 0.85 1.38 0.72
N VAL A 18 1.71 2.04 1.48
CA VAL A 18 2.77 1.36 2.23
C VAL A 18 2.45 1.45 3.70
N PHE A 19 2.40 0.32 4.37
CA PHE A 19 2.14 0.27 5.80
C PHE A 19 2.82 -0.96 6.39
N GLY A 20 2.94 -0.98 7.69
CA GLY A 20 3.54 -2.11 8.35
C GLY A 20 3.10 -2.24 9.79
N GLY A 21 3.59 -3.26 10.44
CA GLY A 21 3.28 -3.52 11.83
C GLY A 21 3.95 -4.80 12.28
N GLU A 22 3.86 -5.06 13.57
CA GLU A 22 4.39 -6.29 14.12
C GLU A 22 3.38 -7.41 13.92
N LEU A 23 3.83 -8.49 13.35
CA LEU A 23 2.99 -9.67 13.15
C LEU A 23 3.08 -10.58 14.35
N GLU A 24 1.97 -11.27 14.63
CA GLU A 24 1.97 -12.29 15.67
C GLU A 24 2.82 -13.47 15.25
N ASP A 25 2.74 -13.81 13.97
CA ASP A 25 3.44 -14.96 13.42
C ASP A 25 3.95 -14.55 12.04
N LEU A 26 5.22 -14.70 11.79
CA LEU A 26 5.81 -14.29 10.52
C LEU A 26 5.26 -15.08 9.33
N GLY A 27 4.68 -16.23 9.57
CA GLY A 27 4.06 -17.00 8.50
C GLY A 27 2.65 -16.55 8.15
N GLY A 28 2.09 -15.60 8.90
CA GLY A 28 0.74 -15.13 8.68
C GLY A 28 0.67 -13.66 8.37
N VAL A 29 -0.53 -13.11 8.46
CA VAL A 29 -0.76 -11.70 8.21
C VAL A 29 -1.56 -11.04 9.35
N HIS A 30 -1.54 -11.65 10.52
CA HIS A 30 -2.26 -11.10 11.68
C HIS A 30 -1.32 -10.22 12.49
N PHE A 31 -1.71 -8.97 12.65
CA PHE A 31 -0.92 -8.02 13.41
C PHE A 31 -1.19 -8.20 14.90
N ARG A 32 -0.16 -7.99 15.70
CA ARG A 32 -0.30 -8.07 17.15
C ARG A 32 -1.24 -7.02 17.68
N ASP A 33 -1.17 -5.82 17.12
CA ASP A 33 -1.98 -4.71 17.59
C ASP A 33 -2.26 -3.80 16.41
N VAL A 34 -3.47 -3.88 15.87
CA VAL A 34 -3.84 -3.08 14.70
C VAL A 34 -3.90 -1.59 15.01
N THR A 35 -3.89 -1.21 16.27
CA THR A 35 -3.86 0.21 16.63
C THR A 35 -2.45 0.81 16.55
N LYS A 36 -1.45 -0.03 16.36
CA LYS A 36 -0.06 0.40 16.31
C LYS A 36 0.56 0.19 14.94
N LEU A 37 -0.25 0.18 13.90
CA LEU A 37 0.28 0.08 12.54
C LEU A 37 1.01 1.35 12.17
N ASP A 38 2.08 1.18 11.39
CA ASP A 38 2.83 2.30 10.86
C ASP A 38 2.35 2.57 9.45
N LEU A 39 1.56 3.62 9.29
CA LEU A 39 1.09 4.02 7.97
C LEU A 39 2.12 4.94 7.35
N VAL A 40 2.91 4.39 6.44
CA VAL A 40 4.00 5.16 5.83
C VAL A 40 3.45 6.19 4.86
N GLY A 41 2.53 5.80 4.01
CA GLY A 41 1.90 6.76 3.10
C GLY A 41 1.32 6.10 1.87
N VAL A 42 0.70 6.94 1.04
CA VAL A 42 0.15 6.52 -0.23
C VAL A 42 0.99 7.18 -1.32
N TYR A 43 1.41 6.39 -2.30
CA TYR A 43 2.35 6.84 -3.32
C TYR A 43 1.74 6.71 -4.71
N PRO A 44 2.12 7.60 -5.62
CA PRO A 44 1.48 7.64 -6.96
C PRO A 44 1.99 6.57 -7.91
N ASP A 45 3.07 5.88 -7.56
CA ASP A 45 3.64 4.87 -8.44
C ASP A 45 4.36 3.82 -7.62
N ASN A 46 4.69 2.73 -8.30
CA ASN A 46 5.33 1.61 -7.64
C ASN A 46 6.75 1.93 -7.18
N ASP A 47 7.48 2.73 -7.94
CA ASP A 47 8.86 3.04 -7.60
C ASP A 47 8.95 3.83 -6.30
N SER A 48 8.07 4.82 -6.13
CA SER A 48 8.04 5.61 -4.90
C SER A 48 7.61 4.75 -3.72
N ALA A 49 6.61 3.90 -3.91
CA ALA A 49 6.16 3.00 -2.85
C ALA A 49 7.24 2.02 -2.46
N LEU A 50 7.94 1.47 -3.44
CA LEU A 50 9.01 0.51 -3.18
C LEU A 50 10.17 1.16 -2.42
N ALA A 51 10.51 2.39 -2.76
CA ALA A 51 11.56 3.12 -2.07
C ALA A 51 11.18 3.35 -0.60
N ALA A 52 9.94 3.75 -0.35
CA ALA A 52 9.45 3.96 1.01
C ALA A 52 9.40 2.66 1.80
N TRP A 53 8.93 1.59 1.17
CA TRP A 53 8.88 0.27 1.78
C TRP A 53 10.28 -0.20 2.17
N LYS A 54 11.23 -0.03 1.26
CA LYS A 54 12.60 -0.46 1.50
C LYS A 54 13.23 0.33 2.64
N ALA A 55 13.03 1.64 2.67
CA ALA A 55 13.58 2.49 3.72
C ALA A 55 13.04 2.08 5.08
N ARG A 56 11.74 1.82 5.19
CA ARG A 56 11.15 1.43 6.46
C ARG A 56 11.57 0.02 6.87
N SER A 57 11.66 -0.89 5.90
CA SER A 57 12.10 -2.25 6.20
C SER A 57 13.52 -2.26 6.73
N GLN A 58 14.39 -1.42 6.16
CA GLN A 58 15.77 -1.31 6.63
C GLN A 58 15.86 -0.64 8.00
N ALA A 59 14.99 0.33 8.25
CA ALA A 59 15.00 1.05 9.53
C ALA A 59 14.53 0.16 10.68
N THR A 60 13.79 -0.92 10.37
CA THR A 60 13.26 -1.80 11.41
C THR A 60 13.86 -3.19 11.37
N VAL A 61 15.06 -3.31 10.79
CA VAL A 61 15.70 -4.62 10.60
C VAL A 61 15.95 -5.33 11.94
N ASP A 62 16.08 -4.58 13.03
CA ASP A 62 16.32 -5.18 14.34
C ASP A 62 15.05 -5.77 14.96
N ASN A 63 13.88 -5.51 14.40
CA ASN A 63 12.64 -6.05 14.90
C ASN A 63 12.19 -7.19 13.99
N ALA A 64 12.42 -8.41 14.44
CA ALA A 64 12.17 -9.59 13.60
C ALA A 64 10.71 -9.79 13.25
N HIS A 65 9.78 -9.22 14.03
CA HIS A 65 8.35 -9.37 13.78
C HIS A 65 7.78 -8.26 12.92
N MET A 66 8.56 -7.22 12.66
CA MET A 66 8.07 -6.08 11.90
C MET A 66 8.06 -6.41 10.41
N ARG A 67 6.95 -6.13 9.74
CA ARG A 67 6.83 -6.34 8.31
C ARG A 67 6.10 -5.17 7.69
N TYR A 68 6.56 -4.79 6.51
CA TYR A 68 5.91 -3.74 5.72
C TYR A 68 5.34 -4.33 4.46
N PHE A 69 4.22 -3.77 4.03
CA PHE A 69 3.48 -4.26 2.88
C PHE A 69 3.20 -3.12 1.92
N ILE A 70 3.11 -3.46 0.64
CA ILE A 70 2.67 -2.53 -0.40
C ILE A 70 1.34 -3.06 -0.91
N VAL A 71 0.31 -2.22 -0.82
CA VAL A 71 -1.02 -2.59 -1.28
C VAL A 71 -1.34 -1.78 -2.53
N HIS A 72 -1.81 -2.45 -3.57
CA HIS A 72 -2.15 -1.79 -4.81
C HIS A 72 -3.58 -1.24 -4.71
N LEU A 73 -3.70 -0.03 -4.18
CA LEU A 73 -5.01 0.58 -3.96
C LEU A 73 -5.77 0.79 -5.26
N HIS A 74 -5.06 1.07 -6.34
CA HIS A 74 -5.74 1.30 -7.61
C HIS A 74 -6.54 0.09 -8.08
N ARG A 75 -6.19 -1.10 -7.64
CA ARG A 75 -6.95 -2.29 -7.99
C ARG A 75 -8.28 -2.34 -7.25
N LEU A 76 -8.31 -1.79 -6.06
CA LEU A 76 -9.54 -1.72 -5.28
C LEU A 76 -10.48 -0.64 -5.79
N LEU A 77 -9.95 0.33 -6.53
CA LEU A 77 -10.74 1.41 -7.10
C LEU A 77 -11.20 1.11 -8.51
N ASP A 78 -10.74 0.00 -9.10
CA ASP A 78 -11.12 -0.39 -10.44
C ASP A 78 -12.47 -1.08 -10.38
N PRO A 79 -13.50 -0.58 -11.08
CA PRO A 79 -14.82 -1.21 -11.03
C PRO A 79 -14.83 -2.68 -11.42
N ALA A 80 -13.88 -3.10 -12.25
CA ALA A 80 -13.82 -4.49 -12.69
C ALA A 80 -13.25 -5.42 -11.62
N THR A 81 -12.49 -4.89 -10.66
CA THR A 81 -11.85 -5.73 -9.66
C THR A 81 -12.26 -5.37 -8.23
N ALA A 82 -12.93 -4.23 -8.05
CA ALA A 82 -13.34 -3.83 -6.71
C ALA A 82 -14.42 -4.75 -6.18
N PRO A 83 -14.48 -4.97 -4.86
CA PRO A 83 -15.57 -5.77 -4.32
C PRO A 83 -16.90 -5.08 -4.53
N PRO A 84 -18.00 -5.83 -4.66
CA PRO A 84 -19.30 -5.23 -4.88
C PRO A 84 -19.72 -4.40 -3.66
N PRO A 85 -20.55 -3.37 -3.87
CA PRO A 85 -21.07 -2.60 -2.75
C PRO A 85 -21.80 -3.51 -1.78
N GLY A 86 -21.55 -3.30 -0.52
CA GLY A 86 -22.17 -4.13 0.50
C GLY A 86 -21.49 -5.46 0.71
N GLY A 87 -20.49 -5.78 -0.05
CA GLY A 87 -19.75 -7.01 0.12
C GLY A 87 -18.66 -6.93 1.15
N LEU A 88 -18.61 -5.87 1.85
CA LEU A 88 -17.58 -5.71 2.88
C LEU A 88 -18.01 -6.33 4.21
#